data_8753cbc2d771ee97056e8911a46865b9
#
_entry.id   8753cbc2d771ee97056e8911a46865b9
#
_cell.length_a   1.000
_cell.length_b   1.000
_cell.length_c   1.000
_cell.angle_alpha   90.00
_cell.angle_beta   90.00
_cell.angle_gamma   90.00
#
_symmetry.space_group_name_H-M   'P 1'
#
loop_
_entity.id
_entity.type
_entity.pdbx_description
1 polymer ?
#
loop_
_entity_poly.entity_id
_entity_poly.type
_entity_poly.pdbx_seq_one_letter_code
_entity_poly.pdbx_strand_id
1 'polypeptide(L)'
;LNSTVTAGIVSALGRNINIDGNSYAINNFIQTDAAINPGNSGGPLVDISGSVIGINSAIKSQSGYYQGYGFAIPINLARNVATELIKSGKISRGYIGVSIKDVDQKEAKGLGLDKAQGVLVQDVLKGGAGEDAGLKVGDVILTVDGKNVNAANELQTIIGQKRPGETASLKVFRDGKSMDMSVTLKARDENQNAASNSKKEEESNKSETTSRSFEKTGFSASELT
;
A
#
# COMPACT_ATOMS: atom_id res chain seq x y z
N LEU A 1 22.46 -18.93 11.75
CA LEU A 1 22.93 -18.02 12.80
C LEU A 1 22.12 -18.30 14.06
N ASN A 2 22.77 -18.70 15.13
CA ASN A 2 22.12 -18.92 16.41
C ASN A 2 22.37 -17.69 17.31
N SER A 3 21.30 -17.14 17.90
CA SER A 3 21.39 -16.05 18.90
C SER A 3 22.15 -14.80 18.41
N THR A 4 21.85 -14.33 17.21
CA THR A 4 22.48 -13.12 16.67
C THR A 4 21.68 -11.88 17.07
N VAL A 5 22.36 -10.88 17.60
CA VAL A 5 21.81 -9.54 17.86
C VAL A 5 22.54 -8.54 16.98
N THR A 6 21.78 -7.64 16.38
CA THR A 6 22.28 -6.50 15.62
C THR A 6 21.74 -5.22 16.24
N ALA A 7 22.44 -4.10 16.09
CA ALA A 7 22.03 -2.81 16.61
C ALA A 7 22.04 -1.75 15.52
N GLY A 8 21.20 -0.75 15.66
CA GLY A 8 21.06 0.37 14.76
C GLY A 8 20.03 1.37 15.29
N ILE A 9 19.49 2.19 14.40
CA ILE A 9 18.45 3.19 14.69
C ILE A 9 17.20 2.95 13.85
N VAL A 10 16.10 3.55 14.24
CA VAL A 10 14.94 3.73 13.36
C VAL A 10 15.28 4.84 12.37
N SER A 11 15.50 4.48 11.12
CA SER A 11 15.87 5.41 10.05
C SER A 11 14.67 6.13 9.46
N ALA A 12 13.49 5.48 9.43
CA ALA A 12 12.23 6.08 8.98
C ALA A 12 11.02 5.27 9.46
N LEU A 13 9.87 5.91 9.46
CA LEU A 13 8.56 5.28 9.70
C LEU A 13 7.69 5.40 8.45
N GLY A 14 6.72 4.51 8.32
CA GLY A 14 5.73 4.58 7.23
C GLY A 14 6.30 4.30 5.83
N ARG A 15 7.40 3.54 5.73
CA ARG A 15 8.00 3.24 4.42
C ARG A 15 7.11 2.35 3.59
N ASN A 16 6.83 2.83 2.39
CA ASN A 16 6.18 2.04 1.35
C ASN A 16 7.27 1.31 0.55
N ILE A 17 7.35 0.00 0.72
CA ILE A 17 8.18 -0.89 -0.09
C ILE A 17 7.27 -1.94 -0.70
N ASN A 18 7.16 -1.94 -2.03
CA ASN A 18 6.38 -2.96 -2.73
C ASN A 18 7.23 -4.24 -2.84
N ILE A 19 7.07 -5.15 -1.87
CA ILE A 19 7.83 -6.41 -1.83
C ILE A 19 7.23 -7.42 -2.81
N ASP A 20 5.90 -7.46 -2.93
CA ASP A 20 5.19 -8.54 -3.61
C ASP A 20 4.51 -8.10 -4.92
N GLY A 21 4.77 -6.86 -5.41
CA GLY A 21 4.05 -6.31 -6.56
C GLY A 21 2.56 -6.07 -6.32
N ASN A 22 2.06 -6.36 -5.12
CA ASN A 22 0.66 -6.18 -4.76
C ASN A 22 0.39 -4.74 -4.32
N SER A 23 -0.20 -3.95 -5.19
CA SER A 23 -0.57 -2.54 -4.94
C SER A 23 -1.54 -2.35 -3.75
N TYR A 24 -2.10 -3.42 -3.22
CA TYR A 24 -3.07 -3.41 -2.14
C TYR A 24 -2.53 -3.93 -0.80
N ALA A 25 -1.26 -4.33 -0.77
CA ALA A 25 -0.60 -4.68 0.49
C ALA A 25 -0.49 -3.43 1.38
N ILE A 26 -0.69 -3.60 2.68
CA ILE A 26 -0.44 -2.52 3.64
C ILE A 26 1.09 -2.40 3.79
N ASN A 27 1.65 -1.50 3.01
CA ASN A 27 3.08 -1.21 3.00
C ASN A 27 3.38 -0.05 3.97
N ASN A 28 3.50 -0.38 5.25
CA ASN A 28 3.80 0.57 6.31
C ASN A 28 4.89 -0.01 7.20
N PHE A 29 6.14 0.11 6.75
CA PHE A 29 7.27 -0.49 7.43
C PHE A 29 8.05 0.51 8.28
N ILE A 30 8.63 0.02 9.39
CA ILE A 30 9.73 0.69 10.10
C ILE A 30 10.99 0.37 9.32
N GLN A 31 11.72 1.41 8.89
CA GLN A 31 13.04 1.26 8.31
C GLN A 31 14.09 1.36 9.40
N THR A 32 15.08 0.46 9.38
CA THR A 32 16.22 0.45 10.30
C THR A 32 17.52 0.18 9.55
N ASP A 33 18.62 0.67 10.08
CA ASP A 33 19.98 0.33 9.65
C ASP A 33 20.60 -0.81 10.49
N ALA A 34 19.88 -1.34 11.49
CA ALA A 34 20.25 -2.60 12.12
C ALA A 34 20.26 -3.72 11.08
N ALA A 35 21.36 -4.46 11.00
CA ALA A 35 21.55 -5.46 9.94
C ALA A 35 20.50 -6.57 10.00
N ILE A 36 19.68 -6.69 8.95
CA ILE A 36 18.73 -7.80 8.77
C ILE A 36 19.31 -8.74 7.72
N ASN A 37 19.53 -9.98 8.10
CA ASN A 37 20.05 -11.05 7.26
C ASN A 37 19.19 -12.31 7.42
N PRO A 38 19.28 -13.28 6.51
CA PRO A 38 18.64 -14.58 6.67
C PRO A 38 18.99 -15.18 8.06
N GLY A 39 17.94 -15.46 8.86
CA GLY A 39 18.04 -15.99 10.21
C GLY A 39 17.53 -15.06 11.30
N ASN A 40 17.45 -13.73 11.10
CA ASN A 40 16.81 -12.82 12.04
C ASN A 40 15.44 -12.29 11.55
N SER A 41 15.01 -12.63 10.32
CA SER A 41 13.65 -12.39 9.85
C SER A 41 12.64 -13.16 10.70
N GLY A 42 11.52 -12.50 11.08
CA GLY A 42 10.54 -13.01 12.03
C GLY A 42 10.91 -12.74 13.49
N GLY A 43 12.15 -12.36 13.79
CA GLY A 43 12.59 -11.93 15.10
C GLY A 43 12.12 -10.52 15.46
N PRO A 44 12.16 -10.14 16.74
CA PRO A 44 11.71 -8.83 17.20
C PRO A 44 12.72 -7.73 16.87
N LEU A 45 12.19 -6.57 16.49
CA LEU A 45 12.89 -5.29 16.59
C LEU A 45 12.51 -4.69 17.94
N VAL A 46 13.50 -4.45 18.79
CA VAL A 46 13.28 -3.96 20.16
C VAL A 46 13.89 -2.57 20.34
N ASP A 47 13.29 -1.77 21.19
CA ASP A 47 13.87 -0.51 21.63
C ASP A 47 14.88 -0.70 22.77
N ILE A 48 15.50 0.39 23.22
CA ILE A 48 16.50 0.36 24.31
C ILE A 48 15.92 -0.06 25.67
N SER A 49 14.59 -0.07 25.83
CA SER A 49 13.91 -0.56 27.04
C SER A 49 13.59 -2.06 26.96
N GLY A 50 13.87 -2.69 25.82
CA GLY A 50 13.52 -4.09 25.56
C GLY A 50 12.08 -4.28 25.06
N SER A 51 11.35 -3.20 24.79
CA SER A 51 10.00 -3.29 24.25
C SER A 51 10.03 -3.63 22.77
N VAL A 52 9.19 -4.57 22.32
CA VAL A 52 9.08 -4.92 20.91
C VAL A 52 8.33 -3.82 20.17
N ILE A 53 8.99 -3.19 19.20
CA ILE A 53 8.42 -2.14 18.34
C ILE A 53 8.06 -2.64 16.94
N GLY A 54 8.64 -3.77 16.52
CA GLY A 54 8.38 -4.35 15.20
C GLY A 54 8.81 -5.81 15.09
N ILE A 55 8.47 -6.41 13.93
CA ILE A 55 8.89 -7.76 13.55
C ILE A 55 9.73 -7.63 12.28
N ASN A 56 10.98 -8.08 12.31
CA ASN A 56 11.88 -8.05 11.17
C ASN A 56 11.30 -8.86 10.02
N SER A 57 11.21 -8.25 8.83
CA SER A 57 10.52 -8.87 7.70
C SER A 57 11.38 -8.97 6.45
N ALA A 58 11.99 -7.89 6.00
CA ALA A 58 12.61 -7.82 4.69
C ALA A 58 13.83 -6.91 4.67
N ILE A 59 14.62 -7.05 3.62
CA ILE A 59 15.66 -6.11 3.20
C ILE A 59 15.34 -5.62 1.77
N LYS A 60 15.67 -4.37 1.49
CA LYS A 60 15.73 -3.89 0.11
C LYS A 60 17.19 -4.01 -0.34
N SER A 61 17.44 -4.92 -1.28
CA SER A 61 18.79 -5.21 -1.74
C SER A 61 18.76 -5.59 -3.22
N GLN A 62 19.75 -5.13 -3.96
CA GLN A 62 19.99 -5.54 -5.35
C GLN A 62 20.82 -6.84 -5.41
N SER A 63 21.60 -7.13 -4.39
CA SER A 63 22.50 -8.28 -4.32
C SER A 63 21.97 -9.46 -3.49
N GLY A 64 20.78 -9.30 -2.84
CA GLY A 64 20.26 -10.26 -1.88
C GLY A 64 20.86 -10.19 -0.48
N TYR A 65 21.92 -9.35 -0.29
CA TYR A 65 22.55 -9.13 1.01
C TYR A 65 22.16 -7.76 1.57
N TYR A 66 22.26 -7.62 2.91
CA TYR A 66 21.99 -6.37 3.60
C TYR A 66 22.88 -5.22 3.07
N GLN A 67 22.26 -4.10 2.73
CA GLN A 67 22.90 -2.89 2.19
C GLN A 67 22.52 -1.63 2.97
N GLY A 68 22.22 -1.75 4.26
CA GLY A 68 21.84 -0.59 5.11
C GLY A 68 20.33 -0.33 5.15
N TYR A 69 19.50 -1.16 4.50
CA TYR A 69 18.05 -0.98 4.44
C TYR A 69 17.33 -2.23 4.96
N GLY A 70 17.06 -2.26 6.25
CA GLY A 70 16.23 -3.26 6.91
C GLY A 70 14.80 -2.73 7.11
N PHE A 71 13.81 -3.61 7.07
CA PHE A 71 12.40 -3.28 7.23
C PHE A 71 11.72 -4.21 8.22
N ALA A 72 10.99 -3.62 9.16
CA ALA A 72 10.21 -4.34 10.14
C ALA A 72 8.73 -3.94 10.06
N ILE A 73 7.85 -4.91 10.26
CA ILE A 73 6.40 -4.68 10.39
C ILE A 73 6.16 -4.05 11.77
N PRO A 74 5.47 -2.88 11.86
CA PRO A 74 5.14 -2.28 13.15
C PRO A 74 4.37 -3.25 14.05
N ILE A 75 4.74 -3.32 15.33
CA ILE A 75 4.16 -4.29 16.26
C ILE A 75 2.63 -4.13 16.41
N ASN A 76 2.13 -2.91 16.36
CA ASN A 76 0.70 -2.65 16.45
C ASN A 76 -0.07 -3.29 15.29
N LEU A 77 0.48 -3.22 14.07
CA LEU A 77 -0.09 -3.87 12.88
C LEU A 77 -0.03 -5.39 13.02
N ALA A 78 1.13 -5.93 13.40
CA ALA A 78 1.32 -7.37 13.58
C ALA A 78 0.38 -7.93 14.66
N ARG A 79 0.21 -7.22 15.78
CA ARG A 79 -0.70 -7.61 16.87
C ARG A 79 -2.15 -7.67 16.41
N ASN A 80 -2.61 -6.67 15.64
CA ASN A 80 -3.99 -6.66 15.13
C ASN A 80 -4.25 -7.87 14.22
N VAL A 81 -3.33 -8.12 13.28
CA VAL A 81 -3.41 -9.26 12.35
C VAL A 81 -3.39 -10.59 13.10
N ALA A 82 -2.45 -10.78 14.03
CA ALA A 82 -2.35 -12.02 14.83
C ALA A 82 -3.61 -12.25 15.68
N THR A 83 -4.14 -11.20 16.32
CA THR A 83 -5.36 -11.29 17.12
C THR A 83 -6.55 -11.72 16.28
N GLU A 84 -6.65 -11.23 15.05
CA GLU A 84 -7.75 -11.57 14.15
C GLU A 84 -7.63 -13.00 13.63
N LEU A 85 -6.42 -13.43 13.26
CA LEU A 85 -6.16 -14.81 12.85
C LEU A 85 -6.48 -15.82 13.97
N ILE A 86 -6.09 -15.52 15.22
CA ILE A 86 -6.39 -16.38 16.37
C ILE A 86 -7.91 -16.50 16.60
N LYS A 87 -8.66 -15.38 16.42
CA LYS A 87 -10.10 -15.35 16.68
C LYS A 87 -10.94 -15.98 15.58
N SER A 88 -10.58 -15.78 14.31
CA SER A 88 -11.45 -16.10 13.16
C SER A 88 -10.78 -16.95 12.09
N GLY A 89 -9.50 -17.24 12.21
CA GLY A 89 -8.74 -18.00 11.21
C GLY A 89 -8.51 -17.24 9.88
N LYS A 90 -9.01 -16.02 9.77
CA LYS A 90 -8.91 -15.19 8.54
C LYS A 90 -8.79 -13.72 8.89
N ILE A 91 -8.17 -12.95 8.00
CA ILE A 91 -8.06 -11.50 8.12
C ILE A 91 -9.21 -10.87 7.31
N SER A 92 -10.02 -10.05 7.96
CA SER A 92 -11.10 -9.31 7.32
C SER A 92 -10.83 -7.82 7.46
N ARG A 93 -10.36 -7.19 6.39
CA ARG A 93 -9.99 -5.77 6.36
C ARG A 93 -11.12 -4.92 5.80
N GLY A 94 -11.30 -3.74 6.42
CA GLY A 94 -12.17 -2.72 5.85
C GLY A 94 -11.59 -2.20 4.53
N TYR A 95 -12.47 -1.93 3.59
CA TYR A 95 -12.12 -1.47 2.26
C TYR A 95 -13.07 -0.36 1.81
N ILE A 96 -12.51 0.74 1.26
CA ILE A 96 -13.30 1.86 0.73
C ILE A 96 -13.77 1.56 -0.70
N GLY A 97 -12.95 0.87 -1.49
CA GLY A 97 -13.27 0.63 -2.90
C GLY A 97 -12.91 1.81 -3.79
N VAL A 98 -11.71 2.34 -3.63
CA VAL A 98 -11.16 3.42 -4.47
C VAL A 98 -9.76 3.07 -4.94
N SER A 99 -9.40 3.54 -6.15
CA SER A 99 -8.02 3.64 -6.60
C SER A 99 -7.47 5.00 -6.20
N ILE A 100 -6.28 5.01 -5.62
CA ILE A 100 -5.72 6.21 -4.99
C ILE A 100 -4.25 6.40 -5.38
N LYS A 101 -3.79 7.64 -5.29
CA LYS A 101 -2.37 7.99 -5.40
C LYS A 101 -2.02 9.21 -4.55
N ASP A 102 -0.73 9.41 -4.32
CA ASP A 102 -0.22 10.60 -3.66
C ASP A 102 -0.47 11.83 -4.55
N VAL A 103 -0.72 12.99 -3.94
CA VAL A 103 -0.89 14.26 -4.66
C VAL A 103 0.48 14.89 -4.87
N ASP A 104 0.87 15.11 -6.11
CA ASP A 104 2.06 15.88 -6.43
C ASP A 104 1.80 17.40 -6.48
N GLN A 105 2.88 18.21 -6.62
CA GLN A 105 2.80 19.68 -6.66
C GLN A 105 2.00 20.21 -7.85
N LYS A 106 2.07 19.55 -8.99
CA LYS A 106 1.39 19.95 -10.22
C LYS A 106 -0.11 19.69 -10.09
N GLU A 107 -0.45 18.52 -9.54
CA GLU A 107 -1.83 18.14 -9.27
C GLU A 107 -2.48 19.02 -8.21
N ALA A 108 -1.76 19.32 -7.12
CA ALA A 108 -2.24 20.22 -6.08
C ALA A 108 -2.70 21.56 -6.67
N LYS A 109 -1.86 22.15 -7.53
CA LYS A 109 -2.21 23.42 -8.23
C LYS A 109 -3.45 23.25 -9.12
N GLY A 110 -3.54 22.16 -9.89
CA GLY A 110 -4.67 21.89 -10.77
C GLY A 110 -5.98 21.68 -10.02
N LEU A 111 -5.91 21.13 -8.80
CA LEU A 111 -7.05 20.89 -7.93
C LEU A 111 -7.42 22.08 -7.03
N GLY A 112 -6.60 23.14 -7.00
CA GLY A 112 -6.82 24.33 -6.17
C GLY A 112 -6.37 24.14 -4.71
N LEU A 113 -5.42 23.23 -4.47
CA LEU A 113 -4.79 23.06 -3.16
C LEU A 113 -3.57 24.00 -3.04
N ASP A 114 -3.35 24.58 -1.86
CA ASP A 114 -2.21 25.46 -1.59
C ASP A 114 -0.85 24.73 -1.62
N LYS A 115 -0.85 23.46 -1.34
CA LYS A 115 0.34 22.58 -1.31
C LYS A 115 0.00 21.14 -1.67
N ALA A 116 1.02 20.35 -2.03
CA ALA A 116 0.90 18.93 -2.19
C ALA A 116 0.58 18.28 -0.84
N GLN A 117 -0.65 17.80 -0.69
CA GLN A 117 -1.16 17.14 0.52
C GLN A 117 -2.37 16.28 0.17
N GLY A 118 -2.63 15.29 1.01
CA GLY A 118 -3.78 14.41 0.82
C GLY A 118 -3.52 13.29 -0.17
N VAL A 119 -4.56 12.53 -0.42
CA VAL A 119 -4.57 11.33 -1.29
C VAL A 119 -5.65 11.51 -2.34
N LEU A 120 -5.25 11.53 -3.62
CA LEU A 120 -6.15 11.73 -4.76
C LEU A 120 -6.89 10.43 -5.08
N VAL A 121 -8.20 10.51 -5.22
CA VAL A 121 -9.07 9.45 -5.73
C VAL A 121 -9.00 9.45 -7.26
N GLN A 122 -8.43 8.39 -7.83
CA GLN A 122 -8.30 8.21 -9.27
C GLN A 122 -9.48 7.46 -9.87
N ASP A 123 -10.07 6.54 -9.10
CA ASP A 123 -11.22 5.75 -9.53
C ASP A 123 -12.06 5.33 -8.31
N VAL A 124 -13.35 5.11 -8.51
CA VAL A 124 -14.30 4.65 -7.48
C VAL A 124 -14.95 3.37 -7.98
N LEU A 125 -14.76 2.30 -7.21
CA LEU A 125 -15.26 0.99 -7.55
C LEU A 125 -16.79 0.94 -7.42
N LYS A 126 -17.46 0.50 -8.48
CA LYS A 126 -18.91 0.33 -8.48
C LYS A 126 -19.34 -0.70 -7.42
N GLY A 127 -20.33 -0.34 -6.62
CA GLY A 127 -20.78 -1.13 -5.47
C GLY A 127 -19.84 -1.08 -4.25
N GLY A 128 -18.75 -0.28 -4.33
CA GLY A 128 -17.82 -0.06 -3.24
C GLY A 128 -18.37 0.86 -2.15
N ALA A 129 -17.73 0.82 -0.96
CA ALA A 129 -18.10 1.69 0.16
C ALA A 129 -17.91 3.18 -0.17
N GLY A 130 -16.92 3.53 -1.00
CA GLY A 130 -16.67 4.88 -1.45
C GLY A 130 -17.77 5.42 -2.37
N GLU A 131 -18.29 4.59 -3.27
CA GLU A 131 -19.44 4.96 -4.11
C GLU A 131 -20.67 5.21 -3.27
N ASP A 132 -20.99 4.30 -2.32
CA ASP A 132 -22.13 4.46 -1.42
C ASP A 132 -22.04 5.72 -0.57
N ALA A 133 -20.84 6.12 -0.18
CA ALA A 133 -20.58 7.35 0.57
C ALA A 133 -20.56 8.61 -0.32
N GLY A 134 -20.58 8.46 -1.64
CA GLY A 134 -20.57 9.57 -2.60
C GLY A 134 -19.18 10.13 -2.90
N LEU A 135 -18.11 9.35 -2.69
CA LEU A 135 -16.78 9.69 -3.20
C LEU A 135 -16.78 9.73 -4.73
N LYS A 136 -15.97 10.61 -5.30
CA LYS A 136 -15.86 10.82 -6.74
C LYS A 136 -14.40 10.86 -7.18
N VAL A 137 -14.18 10.56 -8.44
CA VAL A 137 -12.88 10.80 -9.10
C VAL A 137 -12.54 12.27 -9.01
N GLY A 138 -11.31 12.57 -8.63
CA GLY A 138 -10.82 13.94 -8.40
C GLY A 138 -10.93 14.43 -6.96
N ASP A 139 -11.59 13.69 -6.07
CA ASP A 139 -11.56 13.99 -4.64
C ASP A 139 -10.15 13.85 -4.07
N VAL A 140 -9.80 14.71 -3.13
CA VAL A 140 -8.56 14.56 -2.33
C VAL A 140 -8.93 14.29 -0.87
N ILE A 141 -8.59 13.13 -0.37
CA ILE A 141 -8.79 12.75 1.03
C ILE A 141 -7.68 13.39 1.85
N LEU A 142 -8.02 14.30 2.75
CA LEU A 142 -7.08 15.06 3.58
C LEU A 142 -6.87 14.41 4.95
N THR A 143 -7.95 13.90 5.56
CA THR A 143 -7.88 13.24 6.87
C THR A 143 -8.74 12.00 6.92
N VAL A 144 -8.38 11.07 7.79
CA VAL A 144 -9.18 9.90 8.18
C VAL A 144 -9.24 9.86 9.69
N ASP A 145 -10.45 9.86 10.27
CA ASP A 145 -10.68 9.89 11.72
C ASP A 145 -9.85 10.98 12.43
N GLY A 146 -9.79 12.17 11.82
CA GLY A 146 -9.03 13.31 12.33
C GLY A 146 -7.50 13.24 12.14
N LYS A 147 -6.96 12.14 11.60
CA LYS A 147 -5.52 12.01 11.29
C LYS A 147 -5.26 12.47 9.86
N ASN A 148 -4.29 13.36 9.67
CA ASN A 148 -3.85 13.74 8.33
C ASN A 148 -3.29 12.53 7.57
N VAL A 149 -3.60 12.45 6.27
CA VAL A 149 -3.03 11.48 5.34
C VAL A 149 -2.42 12.23 4.17
N ASN A 150 -1.13 12.01 3.92
CA ASN A 150 -0.39 12.67 2.84
C ASN A 150 0.13 11.68 1.80
N ALA A 151 0.00 10.39 2.07
CA ALA A 151 0.40 9.32 1.18
C ALA A 151 -0.64 8.21 1.14
N ALA A 152 -0.77 7.54 0.00
CA ALA A 152 -1.73 6.47 -0.21
C ALA A 152 -1.57 5.31 0.80
N ASN A 153 -0.32 4.97 1.15
CA ASN A 153 -0.04 3.93 2.14
C ASN A 153 -0.49 4.30 3.56
N GLU A 154 -0.51 5.59 3.93
CA GLU A 154 -1.03 6.03 5.23
C GLU A 154 -2.55 5.81 5.29
N LEU A 155 -3.26 6.23 4.23
CA LEU A 155 -4.70 5.98 4.09
C LEU A 155 -5.00 4.48 4.14
N GLN A 156 -4.29 3.68 3.35
CA GLN A 156 -4.46 2.22 3.31
C GLN A 156 -4.23 1.58 4.68
N THR A 157 -3.22 2.06 5.43
CA THR A 157 -2.91 1.56 6.76
C THR A 157 -4.03 1.83 7.76
N ILE A 158 -4.55 3.07 7.78
CA ILE A 158 -5.63 3.44 8.71
C ILE A 158 -6.90 2.65 8.39
N ILE A 159 -7.29 2.60 7.12
CA ILE A 159 -8.49 1.89 6.68
C ILE A 159 -8.36 0.38 6.86
N GLY A 160 -7.20 -0.19 6.53
CA GLY A 160 -6.95 -1.62 6.66
C GLY A 160 -6.83 -2.14 8.10
N GLN A 161 -6.71 -1.24 9.10
CA GLN A 161 -6.81 -1.58 10.52
C GLN A 161 -8.26 -1.67 11.01
N LYS A 162 -9.20 -1.12 10.25
CA LYS A 162 -10.64 -1.20 10.54
C LYS A 162 -11.26 -2.47 9.95
N ARG A 163 -12.41 -2.83 10.48
CA ARG A 163 -13.18 -4.00 10.02
C ARG A 163 -14.28 -3.59 9.05
N PRO A 164 -14.74 -4.53 8.20
CA PRO A 164 -15.98 -4.34 7.47
C PRO A 164 -17.14 -4.01 8.43
N GLY A 165 -17.99 -3.05 8.04
CA GLY A 165 -19.06 -2.51 8.85
C GLY A 165 -18.67 -1.36 9.78
N GLU A 166 -17.37 -1.16 10.04
CA GLU A 166 -16.93 0.03 10.78
C GLU A 166 -16.98 1.27 9.88
N THR A 167 -17.16 2.42 10.51
CA THR A 167 -17.24 3.71 9.83
C THR A 167 -15.90 4.43 9.91
N ALA A 168 -15.49 5.06 8.81
CA ALA A 168 -14.37 5.98 8.73
C ALA A 168 -14.89 7.40 8.44
N SER A 169 -14.48 8.38 9.23
CA SER A 169 -14.76 9.79 8.98
C SER A 169 -13.66 10.38 8.10
N LEU A 170 -14.01 10.83 6.91
CA LEU A 170 -13.08 11.42 5.94
C LEU A 170 -13.31 12.93 5.85
N LYS A 171 -12.23 13.70 5.83
CA LYS A 171 -12.27 15.06 5.31
C LYS A 171 -11.79 15.04 3.87
N VAL A 172 -12.66 15.45 2.97
CA VAL A 172 -12.46 15.40 1.52
C VAL A 172 -12.44 16.82 0.96
N PHE A 173 -11.49 17.10 0.09
CA PHE A 173 -11.44 18.33 -0.68
C PHE A 173 -11.95 18.05 -2.10
N ARG A 174 -12.97 18.80 -2.52
CA ARG A 174 -13.62 18.70 -3.84
C ARG A 174 -13.99 20.09 -4.32
N ASP A 175 -13.66 20.43 -5.55
CA ASP A 175 -14.05 21.69 -6.21
C ASP A 175 -13.76 22.95 -5.37
N GLY A 176 -12.55 23.00 -4.77
CA GLY A 176 -12.11 24.12 -3.94
C GLY A 176 -12.70 24.16 -2.52
N LYS A 177 -13.44 23.15 -2.09
CA LYS A 177 -14.10 23.11 -0.77
C LYS A 177 -13.79 21.84 -0.01
N SER A 178 -13.57 21.98 1.31
CA SER A 178 -13.50 20.82 2.20
C SER A 178 -14.88 20.43 2.69
N MET A 179 -15.14 19.12 2.74
CA MET A 179 -16.37 18.53 3.27
C MET A 179 -16.05 17.32 4.12
N ASP A 180 -16.89 17.04 5.10
CA ASP A 180 -16.79 15.83 5.92
C ASP A 180 -17.71 14.75 5.33
N MET A 181 -17.19 13.53 5.22
CA MET A 181 -17.90 12.37 4.69
C MET A 181 -17.72 11.18 5.62
N SER A 182 -18.75 10.37 5.75
CA SER A 182 -18.76 9.15 6.56
C SER A 182 -18.86 7.94 5.64
N VAL A 183 -17.88 7.05 5.71
CA VAL A 183 -17.80 5.85 4.85
C VAL A 183 -17.91 4.61 5.71
N THR A 184 -18.98 3.82 5.52
CA THR A 184 -19.11 2.50 6.13
C THR A 184 -18.35 1.49 5.31
N LEU A 185 -17.26 0.95 5.88
CA LEU A 185 -16.32 0.08 5.18
C LEU A 185 -16.97 -1.26 4.81
N LYS A 186 -16.67 -1.76 3.63
CA LYS A 186 -17.07 -3.10 3.17
C LYS A 186 -15.92 -4.09 3.31
N ALA A 187 -16.21 -5.38 3.31
CA ALA A 187 -15.20 -6.40 3.11
C ALA A 187 -14.68 -6.31 1.67
N ARG A 188 -13.40 -6.60 1.49
CA ARG A 188 -12.85 -6.73 0.15
C ARG A 188 -13.27 -8.06 -0.46
N ASP A 189 -13.93 -8.02 -1.61
CA ASP A 189 -14.25 -9.22 -2.40
C ASP A 189 -13.00 -9.68 -3.16
N GLU A 190 -12.48 -10.85 -2.84
CA GLU A 190 -11.29 -11.43 -3.51
C GLU A 190 -11.53 -11.68 -5.01
N ASN A 191 -12.76 -11.91 -5.41
CA ASN A 191 -13.14 -12.10 -6.81
C ASN A 191 -12.99 -10.86 -7.69
N GLN A 192 -12.94 -9.66 -7.11
CA GLN A 192 -12.76 -8.41 -7.86
C GLN A 192 -11.29 -8.17 -8.26
N ASN A 193 -10.34 -8.89 -7.66
CA ASN A 193 -8.92 -8.83 -8.05
C ASN A 193 -8.63 -9.52 -9.39
N ALA A 194 -9.36 -10.55 -9.74
CA ALA A 194 -9.19 -11.25 -11.01
C ALA A 194 -9.59 -10.35 -12.21
N ALA A 195 -10.62 -9.51 -12.05
CA ALA A 195 -11.10 -8.62 -13.12
C ALA A 195 -10.20 -7.40 -13.36
N SER A 196 -9.49 -6.91 -12.34
CA SER A 196 -8.57 -5.77 -12.51
C SER A 196 -7.18 -6.19 -13.02
N ASN A 197 -6.73 -7.41 -12.71
CA ASN A 197 -5.49 -7.95 -13.25
C ASN A 197 -5.64 -8.40 -14.71
N SER A 198 -6.79 -9.00 -15.09
CA SER A 198 -7.03 -9.40 -16.48
C SER A 198 -7.09 -8.21 -17.45
N LYS A 199 -7.63 -7.05 -17.02
CA LYS A 199 -7.60 -5.82 -17.84
C LYS A 199 -6.21 -5.24 -18.01
N LYS A 200 -5.34 -5.36 -17.00
CA LYS A 200 -3.96 -4.87 -17.08
C LYS A 200 -3.06 -5.77 -17.92
N GLU A 201 -3.32 -7.08 -17.93
CA GLU A 201 -2.63 -8.04 -18.80
C GLU A 201 -3.08 -7.93 -20.26
N GLU A 202 -4.36 -7.61 -20.52
CA GLU A 202 -4.84 -7.37 -21.88
C GLU A 202 -4.36 -6.04 -22.48
N GLU A 203 -4.17 -5.00 -21.67
CA GLU A 203 -3.59 -3.72 -22.14
C GLU A 203 -2.06 -3.81 -22.30
N SER A 204 -1.35 -4.57 -21.47
CA SER A 204 0.10 -4.78 -21.62
C SER A 204 0.43 -5.71 -22.79
N ASN A 205 -0.43 -6.70 -23.10
CA ASN A 205 -0.27 -7.57 -24.27
C ASN A 205 -0.69 -6.91 -25.60
N LYS A 206 -1.35 -5.76 -25.58
CA LYS A 206 -1.65 -5.00 -26.80
C LYS A 206 -0.55 -4.04 -27.24
N SER A 207 0.44 -3.78 -26.40
CA SER A 207 1.58 -2.91 -26.71
C SER A 207 2.86 -3.66 -27.09
N GLU A 208 2.89 -4.98 -27.01
CA GLU A 208 4.03 -5.79 -27.45
C GLU A 208 3.59 -6.85 -28.45
N THR A 209 4.07 -6.72 -29.61
CA THR A 209 4.50 -7.68 -30.62
C THR A 209 4.02 -7.30 -32.02
N THR A 210 4.78 -6.46 -32.66
CA THR A 210 4.95 -6.59 -34.12
C THR A 210 6.12 -7.58 -34.36
N SER A 211 5.88 -8.86 -34.11
CA SER A 211 6.78 -9.90 -34.60
C SER A 211 6.39 -10.27 -36.03
N ARG A 212 7.26 -10.01 -36.99
CA ARG A 212 7.12 -10.53 -38.36
C ARG A 212 7.88 -11.84 -38.47
N SER A 213 7.18 -12.94 -38.70
CA SER A 213 7.77 -14.23 -39.02
C SER A 213 7.97 -14.34 -40.56
N PHE A 214 9.18 -14.69 -40.94
CA PHE A 214 9.50 -14.98 -42.34
C PHE A 214 9.56 -16.51 -42.49
N GLU A 215 8.47 -17.11 -42.96
CA GLU A 215 8.33 -18.58 -43.04
C GLU A 215 9.32 -19.29 -43.98
N LYS A 216 10.12 -18.57 -44.78
CA LYS A 216 11.07 -19.16 -45.73
C LYS A 216 12.52 -19.15 -45.29
N THR A 217 12.90 -18.52 -44.21
CA THR A 217 14.31 -18.38 -43.80
C THR A 217 14.61 -18.80 -42.37
N GLY A 218 13.61 -19.18 -41.58
CA GLY A 218 13.80 -19.64 -40.20
C GLY A 218 14.32 -18.56 -39.22
N PHE A 219 14.23 -17.27 -39.58
CA PHE A 219 14.58 -16.16 -38.70
C PHE A 219 13.37 -15.41 -38.23
N SER A 220 13.36 -15.10 -36.93
CA SER A 220 12.40 -14.16 -36.32
C SER A 220 13.16 -12.91 -35.88
N ALA A 221 12.64 -11.73 -36.14
CA ALA A 221 13.18 -10.47 -35.64
C ALA A 221 12.09 -9.75 -34.84
N SER A 222 12.43 -9.27 -33.65
CA SER A 222 11.62 -8.34 -32.84
C SER A 222 12.36 -7.02 -32.73
N GLU A 223 11.63 -5.90 -32.81
CA GLU A 223 12.21 -4.58 -32.51
C GLU A 223 12.49 -4.50 -31.00
N LEU A 224 13.72 -4.12 -30.68
CA LEU A 224 14.12 -3.72 -29.35
C LEU A 224 13.74 -2.25 -29.16
N THR A 225 12.80 -1.97 -28.26
CA THR A 225 12.53 -0.64 -27.73
C THR A 225 13.34 -0.37 -26.49
#